data_60efe9de4295475d916cecf317b6e341
#
_entry.id   60efe9de4295475d916cecf317b6e341
#
_cell.length_a   1.000
_cell.length_b   1.000
_cell.length_c   1.000
_cell.angle_alpha   90.00
_cell.angle_beta   90.00
_cell.angle_gamma   90.00
#
_symmetry.space_group_name_H-M   'P 1'
#
loop_
_entity.id
_entity.type
_entity.pdbx_description
1 polymer ?
#
loop_
_entity_poly.entity_id
_entity_poly.type
_entity_poly.pdbx_seq_one_letter_code
_entity_poly.pdbx_strand_id
1 'polypeptide(L)'
;LHFNVASLLSLGGLTVNWSISDGSGVIRSGSFSGASLLGGSIDVPLTGLDLNAGTYTLNFTGSVPGLSVGTITITPSVIGTTYSLSDFDVTGSHTVNGNIFDGTDSGGVLGQLHSVDTRLSVTGYNGVTTTLDPYTGSATVNITGHYGILAIGADGHYTYTLNSGVSLSTMTSKETFNYTLTDANGNTDTATLTINMAPQFISSEHNDAITGTAYGDTLIYQVLNSTVGNATAGNVSSTAGDHWTGFSLAQGDKIDIGDLLVGWDGNTASLGNYIHVTQSGSNTVISID
;
A
#
# COMPACT_ATOMS: atom_id res chain seq x y z
N LEU A 1 1.06 23.51 11.96
CA LEU A 1 -0.10 24.33 12.32
C LEU A 1 0.03 25.70 11.70
N HIS A 2 -1.04 26.19 11.12
CA HIS A 2 -1.12 27.52 10.55
C HIS A 2 -2.13 28.35 11.35
N PHE A 3 -1.70 29.50 11.86
CA PHE A 3 -2.55 30.41 12.63
C PHE A 3 -2.69 31.73 11.89
N ASN A 4 -3.89 32.05 11.46
CA ASN A 4 -4.23 33.39 10.97
C ASN A 4 -4.61 34.29 12.13
N VAL A 5 -3.97 35.42 12.20
CA VAL A 5 -4.22 36.47 13.24
C VAL A 5 -4.75 37.68 12.57
N ALA A 6 -5.96 38.06 12.91
CA ALA A 6 -6.55 39.36 12.50
C ALA A 6 -6.62 40.29 13.71
N SER A 7 -6.03 41.46 13.58
CA SER A 7 -6.01 42.48 14.63
C SER A 7 -6.13 43.85 14.01
N LEU A 8 -6.87 44.74 14.67
CA LEU A 8 -6.99 46.14 14.24
C LEU A 8 -5.78 46.99 14.68
N LEU A 9 -5.29 46.78 15.89
CA LEU A 9 -4.06 47.39 16.41
C LEU A 9 -3.65 46.70 17.71
N SER A 10 -2.39 46.30 17.82
CA SER A 10 -1.82 45.81 19.07
C SER A 10 -0.44 46.40 19.27
N LEU A 11 -0.19 46.95 20.47
CA LEU A 11 1.10 47.54 20.88
C LEU A 11 1.96 46.52 21.67
N GLY A 12 1.47 45.29 21.88
CA GLY A 12 2.19 44.22 22.53
C GLY A 12 2.33 42.97 21.64
N GLY A 13 3.32 42.16 21.94
CA GLY A 13 3.48 40.88 21.24
C GLY A 13 2.35 39.92 21.55
N LEU A 14 1.84 39.21 20.56
CA LEU A 14 0.91 38.11 20.74
C LEU A 14 1.69 36.86 21.16
N THR A 15 1.27 36.23 22.25
CA THR A 15 1.73 34.90 22.58
C THR A 15 0.57 33.93 22.46
N VAL A 16 0.76 32.84 21.70
CA VAL A 16 -0.20 31.75 21.57
C VAL A 16 0.41 30.49 22.15
N ASN A 17 -0.27 29.91 23.13
CA ASN A 17 0.02 28.57 23.62
C ASN A 17 -0.94 27.60 22.96
N TRP A 18 -0.43 26.47 22.51
CA TRP A 18 -1.24 25.46 21.85
C TRP A 18 -0.90 24.05 22.38
N SER A 19 -1.86 23.14 22.28
CA SER A 19 -1.65 21.73 22.54
C SER A 19 -2.52 20.88 21.64
N ILE A 20 -2.00 19.73 21.23
CA ILE A 20 -2.72 18.66 20.55
C ILE A 20 -2.90 17.53 21.57
N SER A 21 -4.11 17.05 21.71
CA SER A 21 -4.47 15.97 22.63
C SER A 21 -5.38 14.96 21.93
N ASP A 22 -5.34 13.72 22.43
CA ASP A 22 -6.29 12.64 22.14
C ASP A 22 -7.06 12.29 23.41
N GLY A 23 -7.83 11.18 23.39
CA GLY A 23 -8.57 10.72 24.55
C GLY A 23 -7.72 10.29 25.76
N SER A 24 -6.41 10.12 25.60
CA SER A 24 -5.45 9.70 26.64
C SER A 24 -4.65 10.84 27.23
N GLY A 25 -4.57 11.99 26.57
CA GLY A 25 -3.85 13.14 27.08
C GLY A 25 -3.24 14.06 26.04
N VAL A 26 -2.31 14.93 26.49
CA VAL A 26 -1.60 15.85 25.60
C VAL A 26 -0.43 15.11 24.90
N ILE A 27 -0.50 15.05 23.59
CA ILE A 27 0.53 14.43 22.72
C ILE A 27 1.66 15.42 22.46
N ARG A 28 1.31 16.68 22.14
CA ARG A 28 2.27 17.73 21.83
C ARG A 28 1.74 19.06 22.27
N SER A 29 2.64 19.92 22.74
CA SER A 29 2.30 21.30 23.08
C SER A 29 3.47 22.22 22.76
N GLY A 30 3.16 23.51 22.63
CA GLY A 30 4.17 24.51 22.38
C GLY A 30 3.59 25.92 22.53
N SER A 31 4.46 26.88 22.31
CA SER A 31 4.09 28.28 22.28
C SER A 31 4.86 29.01 21.18
N PHE A 32 4.26 30.04 20.65
CA PHE A 32 4.97 31.00 19.80
C PHE A 32 4.61 32.42 20.21
N SER A 33 5.52 33.35 19.98
CA SER A 33 5.32 34.75 20.22
C SER A 33 5.73 35.55 18.98
N GLY A 34 4.91 36.51 18.62
CA GLY A 34 5.19 37.38 17.48
C GLY A 34 4.62 38.79 17.70
N ALA A 35 5.26 39.78 17.15
CA ALA A 35 4.70 41.13 17.09
C ALA A 35 3.81 41.25 15.85
N SER A 36 2.52 41.49 16.03
CA SER A 36 1.61 41.78 14.94
C SER A 36 0.92 43.14 15.20
N LEU A 37 1.25 44.12 14.38
CA LEU A 37 0.58 45.42 14.43
C LEU A 37 -0.65 45.51 13.53
N LEU A 38 -0.74 44.63 12.51
CA LEU A 38 -1.77 44.74 11.46
C LEU A 38 -2.36 43.37 11.04
N GLY A 39 -2.09 42.31 11.79
CA GLY A 39 -2.48 40.96 11.39
C GLY A 39 -1.41 40.21 10.60
N GLY A 40 -1.58 38.95 10.39
CA GLY A 40 -0.66 38.09 9.66
C GLY A 40 -0.93 36.61 9.90
N SER A 41 -0.06 35.77 9.37
CA SER A 41 -0.10 34.32 9.62
C SER A 41 1.20 33.87 10.27
N ILE A 42 1.09 32.85 11.10
CA ILE A 42 2.23 32.20 11.76
C ILE A 42 2.13 30.70 11.50
N ASP A 43 3.21 30.14 10.97
CA ASP A 43 3.35 28.72 10.75
C ASP A 43 4.20 28.09 11.87
N VAL A 44 3.66 27.08 12.52
CA VAL A 44 4.37 26.28 13.53
C VAL A 44 4.61 24.91 12.92
N PRO A 45 5.84 24.60 12.54
CA PRO A 45 6.16 23.28 12.02
C PRO A 45 6.02 22.23 13.12
N LEU A 46 5.33 21.15 12.81
CA LEU A 46 5.16 19.98 13.68
C LEU A 46 6.04 18.81 13.17
N THR A 47 7.33 19.07 13.05
CA THR A 47 8.27 18.04 12.60
C THR A 47 8.31 16.86 13.59
N GLY A 48 8.26 15.63 13.05
CA GLY A 48 8.29 14.41 13.86
C GLY A 48 7.02 14.19 14.70
N LEU A 49 5.88 14.74 14.27
CA LEU A 49 4.58 14.43 14.87
C LEU A 49 3.81 13.50 13.93
N ASP A 50 3.84 12.21 14.24
CA ASP A 50 3.05 11.19 13.57
C ASP A 50 1.80 10.91 14.41
N LEU A 51 0.65 11.10 13.78
CA LEU A 51 -0.64 10.88 14.41
C LEU A 51 -1.32 9.70 13.71
N ASN A 52 -1.63 8.66 14.48
CA ASN A 52 -2.46 7.57 13.99
C ASN A 52 -3.84 8.07 13.57
N ALA A 53 -4.56 7.27 12.76
CA ALA A 53 -5.95 7.58 12.44
C ALA A 53 -6.76 7.73 13.74
N GLY A 54 -7.43 8.88 13.90
CA GLY A 54 -8.14 9.17 15.14
C GLY A 54 -8.70 10.58 15.18
N THR A 55 -9.32 10.90 16.31
CA THR A 55 -9.84 12.25 16.60
C THR A 55 -8.91 12.94 17.56
N TYR A 56 -8.43 14.10 17.17
CA TYR A 56 -7.54 14.92 17.97
C TYR A 56 -8.15 16.29 18.25
N THR A 57 -7.83 16.83 19.39
CA THR A 57 -8.28 18.14 19.82
C THR A 57 -7.12 19.10 19.80
N LEU A 58 -7.22 20.18 19.02
CA LEU A 58 -6.30 21.30 19.06
C LEU A 58 -6.85 22.35 20.03
N ASN A 59 -6.17 22.53 21.16
CA ASN A 59 -6.44 23.62 22.10
C ASN A 59 -5.43 24.74 21.89
N PHE A 60 -5.89 25.97 21.95
CA PHE A 60 -4.99 27.13 21.91
C PHE A 60 -5.55 28.28 22.74
N THR A 61 -4.65 29.05 23.32
CA THR A 61 -4.95 30.26 24.08
C THR A 61 -4.02 31.38 23.65
N GLY A 62 -4.59 32.51 23.32
CA GLY A 62 -3.82 33.70 22.98
C GLY A 62 -3.79 34.70 24.13
N SER A 63 -2.65 35.35 24.34
CA SER A 63 -2.49 36.45 25.25
C SER A 63 -1.71 37.58 24.61
N VAL A 64 -2.13 38.83 24.86
CA VAL A 64 -1.48 40.04 24.40
C VAL A 64 -1.19 40.91 25.60
N PRO A 65 0.07 41.05 26.02
CA PRO A 65 0.45 41.99 27.04
C PRO A 65 0.43 43.40 26.47
N GLY A 66 -0.17 44.33 27.19
CA GLY A 66 -0.21 45.78 26.83
C GLY A 66 -1.58 46.26 26.30
N LEU A 67 -1.56 47.41 25.67
CA LEU A 67 -2.79 48.04 25.15
C LEU A 67 -3.14 47.47 23.80
N SER A 68 -4.34 46.91 23.66
CA SER A 68 -4.92 46.51 22.37
C SER A 68 -6.20 47.28 22.09
N VAL A 69 -6.39 47.69 20.85
CA VAL A 69 -7.62 48.34 20.39
C VAL A 69 -8.27 47.43 19.34
N GLY A 70 -9.48 46.97 19.67
CA GLY A 70 -10.25 46.04 18.83
C GLY A 70 -10.18 44.60 19.27
N THR A 71 -10.79 43.73 18.48
CA THR A 71 -10.84 42.27 18.72
C THR A 71 -9.70 41.57 17.99
N ILE A 72 -8.95 40.72 18.69
CA ILE A 72 -7.98 39.83 18.09
C ILE A 72 -8.68 38.51 17.81
N THR A 73 -8.70 38.11 16.54
CA THR A 73 -9.24 36.82 16.11
C THR A 73 -8.09 35.93 15.68
N ILE A 74 -8.01 34.74 16.23
CA ILE A 74 -7.04 33.69 15.87
C ILE A 74 -7.82 32.55 15.22
N THR A 75 -7.50 32.27 13.96
CA THR A 75 -8.10 31.14 13.23
C THR A 75 -7.03 30.11 12.95
N PRO A 76 -7.03 28.99 13.66
CA PRO A 76 -6.09 27.91 13.39
C PRO A 76 -6.54 27.08 12.20
N SER A 77 -5.58 26.56 11.45
CA SER A 77 -5.78 25.49 10.49
C SER A 77 -4.61 24.49 10.56
N VAL A 78 -4.89 23.27 10.21
CA VAL A 78 -3.86 22.23 10.10
C VAL A 78 -3.62 21.99 8.61
N ILE A 79 -2.37 22.16 8.21
CA ILE A 79 -1.92 21.80 6.87
C ILE A 79 -1.01 20.59 7.06
N GLY A 80 -1.36 19.47 6.45
CA GLY A 80 -0.60 18.25 6.56
C GLY A 80 -0.92 17.31 5.40
N THR A 81 -0.07 16.35 5.20
CA THR A 81 -0.32 15.22 4.30
C THR A 81 -0.78 14.05 5.16
N THR A 82 -1.88 13.44 4.78
CA THR A 82 -2.35 12.20 5.39
C THR A 82 -1.91 11.04 4.50
N TYR A 83 -1.33 10.03 5.12
CA TYR A 83 -0.99 8.77 4.46
C TYR A 83 -1.91 7.68 4.99
N SER A 84 -2.39 6.80 4.12
CA SER A 84 -2.98 5.55 4.56
C SER A 84 -1.84 4.57 4.84
N LEU A 85 -1.77 4.09 6.07
CA LEU A 85 -0.76 3.12 6.51
C LEU A 85 -1.22 1.67 6.34
N SER A 86 -2.42 1.48 5.83
CA SER A 86 -3.05 0.17 5.61
C SER A 86 -3.56 -0.03 4.19
N ASP A 87 -3.43 0.97 3.34
CA ASP A 87 -3.93 0.94 1.96
C ASP A 87 -2.75 0.98 0.98
N PHE A 88 -2.50 -0.15 0.37
CA PHE A 88 -1.42 -0.36 -0.60
C PHE A 88 -2.06 -0.61 -1.96
N ASP A 89 -2.21 0.45 -2.73
CA ASP A 89 -2.82 0.38 -4.04
C ASP A 89 -1.81 0.03 -5.13
N VAL A 90 -2.26 -0.77 -6.09
CA VAL A 90 -1.47 -1.06 -7.28
C VAL A 90 -1.29 0.22 -8.10
N THR A 91 -0.04 0.63 -8.29
CA THR A 91 0.32 1.79 -9.09
C THR A 91 0.72 1.37 -10.50
N GLY A 92 0.15 2.03 -11.51
CA GLY A 92 0.46 1.74 -12.91
C GLY A 92 -0.33 0.57 -13.49
N SER A 93 0.04 0.17 -14.70
CA SER A 93 -0.55 -0.95 -15.41
C SER A 93 0.42 -2.13 -15.41
N HIS A 94 -0.04 -3.26 -14.91
CA HIS A 94 0.74 -4.49 -14.88
C HIS A 94 0.12 -5.52 -15.80
N THR A 95 0.92 -6.08 -16.70
CA THR A 95 0.46 -7.06 -17.68
C THR A 95 1.25 -8.36 -17.60
N VAL A 96 0.54 -9.46 -17.80
CA VAL A 96 1.11 -10.80 -17.94
C VAL A 96 0.62 -11.39 -19.25
N ASN A 97 1.50 -12.03 -20.01
CA ASN A 97 1.17 -12.70 -21.26
C ASN A 97 1.43 -14.20 -21.14
N GLY A 98 0.66 -14.99 -21.87
CA GLY A 98 0.84 -16.43 -21.93
C GLY A 98 0.01 -17.06 -23.04
N ASN A 99 0.03 -18.40 -23.05
CA ASN A 99 -0.81 -19.19 -23.93
C ASN A 99 -1.32 -20.42 -23.18
N ILE A 100 -2.63 -20.57 -23.10
CA ILE A 100 -3.25 -21.71 -22.39
C ILE A 100 -2.98 -23.08 -23.04
N PHE A 101 -2.49 -23.09 -24.31
CA PHE A 101 -2.22 -24.32 -25.05
C PHE A 101 -0.77 -24.77 -25.03
N ASP A 102 0.18 -23.95 -24.57
CA ASP A 102 1.60 -24.29 -24.59
C ASP A 102 2.09 -25.03 -23.35
N GLY A 103 1.22 -25.17 -22.33
CA GLY A 103 1.53 -25.87 -21.10
C GLY A 103 2.56 -25.20 -20.20
N THR A 104 2.93 -23.95 -20.48
CA THR A 104 3.92 -23.19 -19.70
C THR A 104 3.28 -22.46 -18.53
N ASP A 105 1.96 -22.31 -18.53
CA ASP A 105 1.23 -21.65 -17.44
C ASP A 105 1.09 -22.60 -16.24
N SER A 106 1.37 -22.09 -15.05
CA SER A 106 1.27 -22.84 -13.82
C SER A 106 -0.17 -23.27 -13.58
N GLY A 107 -0.46 -24.54 -13.76
CA GLY A 107 -1.76 -25.15 -13.66
C GLY A 107 -2.41 -25.49 -15.00
N GLY A 108 -1.78 -25.13 -16.12
CA GLY A 108 -2.21 -25.59 -17.43
C GLY A 108 -1.96 -27.08 -17.56
N VAL A 109 -3.02 -27.89 -17.66
CA VAL A 109 -2.91 -29.16 -18.34
C VAL A 109 -2.39 -28.81 -19.73
N LEU A 110 -1.35 -29.52 -20.19
CA LEU A 110 -0.90 -29.41 -21.58
C LEU A 110 -2.13 -29.44 -22.45
N GLY A 111 -2.54 -28.29 -22.98
CA GLY A 111 -3.64 -28.11 -23.90
C GLY A 111 -3.26 -28.80 -25.18
N GLN A 112 -3.31 -30.12 -25.15
CA GLN A 112 -2.95 -30.92 -26.30
C GLN A 112 -4.12 -30.87 -27.26
N LEU A 113 -3.82 -30.31 -28.43
CA LEU A 113 -4.54 -30.58 -29.64
C LEU A 113 -5.89 -29.90 -29.77
N HIS A 114 -5.81 -28.61 -30.00
CA HIS A 114 -6.94 -28.01 -30.69
C HIS A 114 -6.83 -28.34 -32.19
N SER A 115 -7.84 -28.98 -32.72
CA SER A 115 -8.08 -28.93 -34.17
C SER A 115 -8.53 -27.52 -34.55
N VAL A 116 -8.43 -27.16 -35.81
CA VAL A 116 -8.94 -25.86 -36.34
C VAL A 116 -10.42 -25.60 -35.99
N ASP A 117 -11.15 -26.64 -35.56
CA ASP A 117 -12.58 -26.58 -35.20
C ASP A 117 -12.81 -26.56 -33.68
N THR A 118 -11.75 -26.61 -32.87
CA THR A 118 -11.90 -26.55 -31.40
C THR A 118 -12.29 -25.15 -30.97
N ARG A 119 -13.38 -25.06 -30.21
CA ARG A 119 -13.88 -23.80 -29.66
C ARG A 119 -13.42 -23.62 -28.23
N LEU A 120 -12.90 -22.46 -27.95
CA LEU A 120 -12.56 -22.02 -26.60
C LEU A 120 -13.69 -21.19 -26.02
N SER A 121 -14.18 -21.57 -24.84
CA SER A 121 -15.12 -20.78 -24.06
C SER A 121 -14.48 -20.40 -22.74
N VAL A 122 -14.54 -19.14 -22.36
CA VAL A 122 -13.93 -18.62 -21.12
C VAL A 122 -14.99 -17.94 -20.27
N THR A 123 -15.02 -18.27 -18.98
CA THR A 123 -15.94 -17.68 -18.01
C THR A 123 -15.21 -16.67 -17.15
N GLY A 124 -15.70 -15.43 -17.17
CA GLY A 124 -15.18 -14.35 -16.35
C GLY A 124 -15.70 -14.37 -14.91
N TYR A 125 -15.15 -13.52 -14.06
CA TYR A 125 -15.56 -13.37 -12.67
C TYR A 125 -17.03 -12.98 -12.49
N ASN A 126 -17.58 -12.24 -13.45
CA ASN A 126 -19.00 -11.86 -13.50
C ASN A 126 -19.95 -13.01 -13.88
N GLY A 127 -19.43 -14.23 -14.07
CA GLY A 127 -20.20 -15.41 -14.49
C GLY A 127 -20.58 -15.44 -15.97
N VAL A 128 -20.13 -14.47 -16.75
CA VAL A 128 -20.39 -14.43 -18.20
C VAL A 128 -19.40 -15.35 -18.91
N THR A 129 -19.91 -16.29 -19.68
CA THR A 129 -19.11 -17.17 -20.55
C THR A 129 -19.09 -16.60 -21.96
N THR A 130 -17.91 -16.41 -22.50
CA THR A 130 -17.68 -15.98 -23.89
C THR A 130 -17.07 -17.13 -24.68
N THR A 131 -17.69 -17.49 -25.78
CA THR A 131 -17.16 -18.51 -26.70
C THR A 131 -16.48 -17.80 -27.87
N LEU A 132 -15.22 -18.17 -28.13
CA LEU A 132 -14.41 -17.61 -29.21
C LEU A 132 -14.63 -18.43 -30.47
N ASP A 133 -14.69 -17.73 -31.61
CA ASP A 133 -14.75 -18.38 -32.91
C ASP A 133 -13.32 -18.86 -33.29
N PRO A 134 -13.09 -20.17 -33.52
CA PRO A 134 -11.79 -20.71 -33.84
C PRO A 134 -11.18 -20.14 -35.12
N TYR A 135 -11.99 -19.56 -35.98
CA TYR A 135 -11.53 -19.00 -37.26
C TYR A 135 -11.07 -17.52 -37.16
N THR A 136 -11.18 -16.91 -35.98
CA THR A 136 -10.72 -15.52 -35.75
C THR A 136 -9.22 -15.40 -35.45
N GLY A 137 -8.53 -16.53 -35.27
CA GLY A 137 -7.10 -16.56 -35.00
C GLY A 137 -6.74 -15.86 -33.69
N SER A 138 -5.81 -14.89 -33.76
CA SER A 138 -5.32 -14.12 -32.61
C SER A 138 -6.19 -12.90 -32.25
N ALA A 139 -7.34 -12.70 -32.89
CA ALA A 139 -8.27 -11.66 -32.47
C ALA A 139 -8.77 -11.92 -31.05
N THR A 140 -8.51 -10.98 -30.14
CA THR A 140 -8.80 -11.16 -28.72
C THR A 140 -10.17 -10.63 -28.34
N VAL A 141 -10.79 -11.28 -27.36
CA VAL A 141 -11.97 -10.78 -26.64
C VAL A 141 -11.58 -10.47 -25.19
N ASN A 142 -12.23 -9.49 -24.60
CA ASN A 142 -12.00 -9.12 -23.21
C ASN A 142 -12.93 -9.88 -22.27
N ILE A 143 -12.36 -10.57 -21.31
CA ILE A 143 -13.04 -11.28 -20.24
C ILE A 143 -12.80 -10.53 -18.94
N THR A 144 -13.87 -10.19 -18.23
CA THR A 144 -13.77 -9.49 -16.93
C THR A 144 -13.26 -10.44 -15.86
N GLY A 145 -12.13 -10.12 -15.25
CA GLY A 145 -11.60 -10.78 -14.08
C GLY A 145 -12.07 -10.13 -12.76
N HIS A 146 -11.61 -10.66 -11.65
CA HIS A 146 -11.86 -10.07 -10.33
C HIS A 146 -11.08 -8.77 -10.16
N TYR A 147 -9.80 -8.79 -10.53
CA TYR A 147 -8.90 -7.67 -10.33
C TYR A 147 -8.44 -7.00 -11.63
N GLY A 148 -8.77 -7.58 -12.79
CA GLY A 148 -8.29 -7.08 -14.07
C GLY A 148 -9.09 -7.59 -15.26
N ILE A 149 -8.49 -7.46 -16.43
CA ILE A 149 -9.08 -7.86 -17.71
C ILE A 149 -8.16 -8.89 -18.40
N LEU A 150 -8.73 -10.00 -18.80
CA LEU A 150 -8.08 -11.00 -19.65
C LEU A 150 -8.49 -10.76 -21.09
N ALA A 151 -7.58 -10.34 -21.94
CA ALA A 151 -7.76 -10.32 -23.40
C ALA A 151 -7.22 -11.65 -23.96
N ILE A 152 -8.08 -12.49 -24.53
CA ILE A 152 -7.71 -13.84 -24.98
C ILE A 152 -8.19 -14.10 -26.40
N GLY A 153 -7.35 -14.74 -27.22
CA GLY A 153 -7.67 -15.19 -28.58
C GLY A 153 -8.10 -16.66 -28.65
N ALA A 154 -8.72 -17.04 -29.74
CA ALA A 154 -9.09 -18.43 -30.00
C ALA A 154 -7.89 -19.37 -30.15
N ASP A 155 -6.72 -18.81 -30.44
CA ASP A 155 -5.41 -19.51 -30.49
C ASP A 155 -4.77 -19.73 -29.10
N GLY A 156 -5.49 -19.34 -28.03
CA GLY A 156 -5.07 -19.52 -26.66
C GLY A 156 -4.10 -18.44 -26.13
N HIS A 157 -3.59 -17.57 -26.98
CA HIS A 157 -2.75 -16.47 -26.53
C HIS A 157 -3.57 -15.48 -25.72
N TYR A 158 -3.02 -15.03 -24.59
CA TYR A 158 -3.69 -14.04 -23.74
C TYR A 158 -2.74 -12.96 -23.23
N THR A 159 -3.34 -11.84 -22.91
CA THR A 159 -2.75 -10.77 -22.11
C THR A 159 -3.71 -10.48 -20.95
N TYR A 160 -3.25 -10.66 -19.74
CA TYR A 160 -3.97 -10.19 -18.57
C TYR A 160 -3.43 -8.83 -18.14
N THR A 161 -4.31 -7.89 -17.89
CA THR A 161 -3.99 -6.54 -17.40
C THR A 161 -4.68 -6.31 -16.06
N LEU A 162 -3.88 -6.11 -15.00
CA LEU A 162 -4.37 -5.73 -13.69
C LEU A 162 -4.88 -4.28 -13.72
N ASN A 163 -6.04 -4.02 -13.13
CA ASN A 163 -6.58 -2.67 -13.03
C ASN A 163 -5.71 -1.80 -12.11
N SER A 164 -5.54 -0.53 -12.47
CA SER A 164 -4.91 0.44 -11.58
C SER A 164 -5.84 0.76 -10.40
N GLY A 165 -5.26 1.07 -9.23
CA GLY A 165 -6.00 1.42 -8.02
C GLY A 165 -6.68 0.22 -7.34
N VAL A 166 -6.28 -1.01 -7.68
CA VAL A 166 -6.67 -2.18 -6.90
C VAL A 166 -5.92 -2.14 -5.58
N SER A 167 -6.64 -2.12 -4.46
CA SER A 167 -6.01 -2.23 -3.15
C SER A 167 -5.55 -3.67 -2.90
N LEU A 168 -4.27 -3.84 -2.54
CA LEU A 168 -3.70 -5.15 -2.26
C LEU A 168 -4.44 -5.87 -1.14
N SER A 169 -4.95 -5.15 -0.14
CA SER A 169 -5.74 -5.70 0.96
C SER A 169 -7.03 -6.40 0.51
N THR A 170 -7.53 -6.08 -0.69
CA THR A 170 -8.71 -6.72 -1.28
C THR A 170 -8.40 -7.99 -2.05
N MET A 171 -7.12 -8.29 -2.31
CA MET A 171 -6.70 -9.44 -3.10
C MET A 171 -6.71 -10.75 -2.28
N THR A 172 -7.88 -11.10 -1.75
CA THR A 172 -8.10 -12.23 -0.83
C THR A 172 -8.27 -13.57 -1.54
N SER A 173 -8.37 -13.58 -2.85
CA SER A 173 -8.45 -14.78 -3.69
C SER A 173 -7.52 -14.69 -4.89
N LYS A 174 -7.17 -15.83 -5.47
CA LYS A 174 -6.41 -15.83 -6.72
C LYS A 174 -7.31 -15.41 -7.89
N GLU A 175 -6.71 -14.71 -8.86
CA GLU A 175 -7.36 -14.40 -10.14
C GLU A 175 -7.41 -15.65 -10.99
N THR A 176 -8.62 -16.11 -11.32
CA THR A 176 -8.82 -17.36 -12.06
C THR A 176 -9.88 -17.19 -13.14
N PHE A 177 -9.68 -17.91 -14.24
CA PHE A 177 -10.62 -18.00 -15.35
C PHE A 177 -10.85 -19.47 -15.70
N ASN A 178 -12.09 -19.94 -15.57
CA ASN A 178 -12.44 -21.26 -16.03
C ASN A 178 -12.62 -21.24 -17.54
N TYR A 179 -12.04 -22.21 -18.22
CA TYR A 179 -12.22 -22.34 -19.65
C TYR A 179 -12.62 -23.77 -20.05
N THR A 180 -13.29 -23.87 -21.16
CA THR A 180 -13.77 -25.12 -21.75
C THR A 180 -13.34 -25.18 -23.20
N LEU A 181 -12.76 -26.27 -23.59
CA LEU A 181 -12.50 -26.63 -24.98
C LEU A 181 -13.61 -27.55 -25.46
N THR A 182 -14.14 -27.29 -26.64
CA THR A 182 -15.17 -28.12 -27.28
C THR A 182 -14.70 -28.50 -28.68
N ASP A 183 -14.57 -29.79 -28.95
CA ASP A 183 -14.21 -30.27 -30.30
C ASP A 183 -15.37 -30.23 -31.29
N ALA A 184 -15.12 -30.55 -32.55
CA ALA A 184 -16.12 -30.58 -33.60
C ALA A 184 -17.25 -31.61 -33.37
N ASN A 185 -17.02 -32.62 -32.53
CA ASN A 185 -18.00 -33.66 -32.17
C ASN A 185 -18.84 -33.26 -30.94
N GLY A 186 -18.51 -32.12 -30.30
CA GLY A 186 -19.18 -31.67 -29.10
C GLY A 186 -18.62 -32.26 -27.81
N ASN A 187 -17.49 -32.97 -27.84
CA ASN A 187 -16.80 -33.38 -26.63
C ASN A 187 -16.16 -32.16 -25.97
N THR A 188 -16.19 -32.12 -24.63
CA THR A 188 -15.70 -30.97 -23.87
C THR A 188 -14.65 -31.38 -22.84
N ASP A 189 -13.66 -30.53 -22.65
CA ASP A 189 -12.71 -30.58 -21.54
C ASP A 189 -12.61 -29.21 -20.88
N THR A 190 -12.41 -29.19 -19.55
CA THR A 190 -12.42 -27.95 -18.75
C THR A 190 -11.15 -27.83 -17.96
N ALA A 191 -10.63 -26.59 -17.86
CA ALA A 191 -9.51 -26.28 -17.00
C ALA A 191 -9.62 -24.86 -16.45
N THR A 192 -8.67 -24.48 -15.59
CA THR A 192 -8.62 -23.17 -14.95
C THR A 192 -7.27 -22.53 -15.24
N LEU A 193 -7.33 -21.34 -15.85
CA LEU A 193 -6.18 -20.44 -15.90
C LEU A 193 -6.09 -19.68 -14.58
N THR A 194 -4.95 -19.75 -13.92
CA THR A 194 -4.65 -18.96 -12.73
C THR A 194 -3.58 -17.92 -13.06
N ILE A 195 -3.90 -16.66 -12.85
CA ILE A 195 -2.94 -15.59 -12.98
C ILE A 195 -2.13 -15.50 -11.68
N ASN A 196 -0.84 -15.77 -11.75
CA ASN A 196 0.05 -15.62 -10.61
C ASN A 196 0.53 -14.17 -10.52
N MET A 197 0.35 -13.59 -9.35
CA MET A 197 0.80 -12.23 -9.02
C MET A 197 1.87 -12.33 -7.94
N ALA A 198 2.71 -11.31 -7.85
CA ALA A 198 3.74 -11.19 -6.82
C ALA A 198 3.60 -9.80 -6.18
N PRO A 199 2.64 -9.59 -5.28
CA PRO A 199 2.42 -8.32 -4.63
C PRO A 199 3.66 -7.89 -3.83
N GLN A 200 3.97 -6.60 -3.90
CA GLN A 200 5.06 -5.99 -3.16
C GLN A 200 4.53 -4.85 -2.32
N PHE A 201 4.80 -4.90 -1.03
CA PHE A 201 4.51 -3.85 -0.07
C PHE A 201 5.80 -3.14 0.25
N ILE A 202 5.85 -1.83 0.03
CA ILE A 202 7.02 -1.03 0.39
C ILE A 202 6.69 -0.34 1.70
N SER A 203 7.44 -0.67 2.75
CA SER A 203 7.26 -0.08 4.06
C SER A 203 7.55 1.42 4.02
N SER A 204 6.74 2.20 4.75
CA SER A 204 6.90 3.63 4.94
C SER A 204 7.78 3.96 6.16
N GLU A 205 7.97 5.26 6.45
CA GLU A 205 8.64 5.72 7.69
C GLU A 205 7.73 5.57 8.94
N HIS A 206 6.52 5.05 8.78
CA HIS A 206 5.50 4.97 9.82
C HIS A 206 5.18 3.52 10.15
N ASN A 207 4.35 3.32 11.17
CA ASN A 207 3.86 1.99 11.55
C ASN A 207 2.82 1.51 10.55
N ASP A 208 3.21 0.72 9.58
CA ASP A 208 2.33 0.21 8.56
C ASP A 208 1.49 -0.97 9.08
N ALA A 209 0.23 -1.00 8.67
CA ALA A 209 -0.66 -2.13 8.94
C ALA A 209 -0.91 -2.90 7.64
N ILE A 210 -0.17 -3.97 7.44
CA ILE A 210 -0.18 -4.74 6.20
C ILE A 210 -1.10 -5.95 6.36
N THR A 211 -1.97 -6.16 5.37
CA THR A 211 -2.75 -7.38 5.24
C THR A 211 -2.26 -8.14 4.01
N GLY A 212 -1.78 -9.35 4.21
CA GLY A 212 -1.31 -10.22 3.13
C GLY A 212 -2.42 -10.60 2.17
N THR A 213 -2.04 -10.90 0.94
CA THR A 213 -2.93 -11.29 -0.15
C THR A 213 -3.11 -12.81 -0.21
N ALA A 214 -3.78 -13.31 -1.26
CA ALA A 214 -3.85 -14.76 -1.58
C ALA A 214 -2.62 -15.28 -2.34
N TYR A 215 -1.61 -14.44 -2.56
CA TYR A 215 -0.39 -14.74 -3.31
C TYR A 215 0.83 -14.79 -2.40
N GLY A 216 2.00 -15.06 -2.98
CA GLY A 216 3.26 -14.88 -2.29
C GLY A 216 3.65 -13.41 -2.27
N ASP A 217 3.51 -12.79 -1.11
CA ASP A 217 3.75 -11.38 -0.91
C ASP A 217 5.21 -11.09 -0.56
N THR A 218 5.70 -9.93 -0.93
CA THR A 218 7.02 -9.47 -0.51
C THR A 218 6.89 -8.12 0.19
N LEU A 219 7.24 -8.07 1.48
CA LEU A 219 7.39 -6.83 2.22
C LEU A 219 8.82 -6.33 2.08
N ILE A 220 8.98 -5.13 1.53
CA ILE A 220 10.28 -4.54 1.22
C ILE A 220 10.54 -3.38 2.18
N TYR A 221 11.62 -3.48 2.94
CA TYR A 221 12.14 -2.39 3.74
C TYR A 221 13.25 -1.68 2.99
N GLN A 222 13.05 -0.39 2.74
CA GLN A 222 14.03 0.48 2.09
C GLN A 222 14.59 1.48 3.08
N VAL A 223 15.82 1.93 2.83
CA VAL A 223 16.38 3.09 3.53
C VAL A 223 15.74 4.35 2.97
N LEU A 224 14.74 4.88 3.67
CA LEU A 224 13.94 6.01 3.20
C LEU A 224 14.60 7.37 3.49
N ASN A 225 15.54 7.44 4.43
CA ASN A 225 16.23 8.69 4.74
C ASN A 225 17.71 8.42 5.09
N SER A 226 18.59 8.71 4.15
CA SER A 226 20.05 8.68 4.38
C SER A 226 20.56 10.07 4.73
N THR A 227 20.27 10.56 5.92
CA THR A 227 21.10 11.62 6.47
C THR A 227 22.41 10.99 6.92
N VAL A 228 23.53 11.61 6.52
CA VAL A 228 24.89 11.12 6.75
C VAL A 228 25.04 10.55 8.16
N GLY A 229 25.17 9.24 8.25
CA GLY A 229 25.42 8.51 9.50
C GLY A 229 24.23 7.82 10.17
N ASN A 230 22.99 8.04 9.73
CA ASN A 230 21.81 7.32 10.21
C ASN A 230 20.93 6.93 9.03
N ALA A 231 21.02 5.68 8.62
CA ALA A 231 20.03 5.09 7.76
C ALA A 231 18.76 4.85 8.60
N THR A 232 17.67 5.52 8.26
CA THR A 232 16.38 5.29 8.88
C THR A 232 15.59 4.38 7.97
N ALA A 233 15.43 3.15 8.37
CA ALA A 233 14.51 2.23 7.73
C ALA A 233 13.08 2.53 8.13
N GLY A 234 12.15 1.98 7.40
CA GLY A 234 10.71 2.19 7.51
C GLY A 234 10.06 2.00 8.86
N ASN A 235 10.76 1.87 9.95
CA ASN A 235 10.22 2.05 11.28
C ASN A 235 11.31 2.27 12.32
N VAL A 236 11.31 3.44 12.93
CA VAL A 236 12.26 3.85 13.97
C VAL A 236 11.66 3.86 15.37
N SER A 237 10.47 3.38 15.57
CA SER A 237 9.88 3.32 16.91
C SER A 237 10.37 2.08 17.66
N SER A 238 11.04 2.29 18.76
CA SER A 238 11.44 1.21 19.69
C SER A 238 10.27 0.53 20.38
N THR A 239 9.03 1.03 20.22
CA THR A 239 7.85 0.57 20.94
C THR A 239 6.70 0.12 20.03
N ALA A 240 6.76 0.43 18.75
CA ALA A 240 5.77 0.00 17.76
C ALA A 240 6.50 -0.30 16.47
N GLY A 241 6.04 -1.26 15.72
CA GLY A 241 6.60 -1.70 14.46
C GLY A 241 5.49 -1.90 13.45
N ASP A 242 5.87 -2.13 12.21
CA ASP A 242 4.92 -2.58 11.22
C ASP A 242 4.24 -3.85 11.68
N HIS A 243 2.99 -3.97 11.33
CA HIS A 243 2.20 -5.13 11.69
C HIS A 243 1.71 -5.82 10.41
N TRP A 244 2.20 -7.02 10.15
CA TRP A 244 1.76 -7.84 9.04
C TRP A 244 0.84 -8.96 9.51
N THR A 245 -0.41 -8.93 9.06
CA THR A 245 -1.38 -10.01 9.22
C THR A 245 -1.46 -10.86 7.97
N GLY A 246 -1.65 -12.18 8.12
CA GLY A 246 -1.79 -13.08 6.99
C GLY A 246 -0.47 -13.58 6.40
N PHE A 247 0.68 -13.31 7.03
CA PHE A 247 1.97 -13.87 6.59
C PHE A 247 1.92 -15.40 6.52
N SER A 248 2.29 -15.95 5.38
CA SER A 248 2.23 -17.38 5.11
C SER A 248 3.42 -17.86 4.29
N LEU A 249 4.32 -18.61 4.91
CA LEU A 249 5.43 -19.26 4.21
C LEU A 249 4.94 -20.25 3.14
N ALA A 250 3.75 -20.85 3.32
CA ALA A 250 3.17 -21.78 2.35
C ALA A 250 2.73 -21.08 1.06
N GLN A 251 2.38 -19.79 1.13
CA GLN A 251 2.09 -18.96 -0.04
C GLN A 251 3.36 -18.42 -0.69
N GLY A 252 4.48 -18.43 0.02
CA GLY A 252 5.76 -17.94 -0.45
C GLY A 252 6.06 -16.51 -0.03
N ASP A 253 5.42 -16.05 1.05
CA ASP A 253 5.63 -14.70 1.57
C ASP A 253 7.08 -14.49 2.04
N LYS A 254 7.58 -13.28 1.84
CA LYS A 254 8.95 -12.90 2.11
C LYS A 254 9.03 -11.52 2.74
N ILE A 255 10.08 -11.32 3.53
CA ILE A 255 10.48 -10.01 4.03
C ILE A 255 11.84 -9.71 3.43
N ASP A 256 11.93 -8.63 2.66
CA ASP A 256 13.17 -8.13 2.09
C ASP A 256 13.69 -7.00 2.97
N ILE A 257 14.79 -7.27 3.65
CA ILE A 257 15.48 -6.36 4.56
C ILE A 257 16.90 -6.07 4.08
N GLY A 258 17.19 -6.38 2.82
CA GLY A 258 18.55 -6.28 2.28
C GLY A 258 19.17 -4.90 2.47
N ASP A 259 18.39 -3.85 2.28
CA ASP A 259 18.86 -2.47 2.42
C ASP A 259 19.14 -2.07 3.88
N LEU A 260 18.60 -2.78 4.86
CA LEU A 260 18.80 -2.50 6.29
C LEU A 260 20.08 -3.12 6.84
N LEU A 261 20.63 -4.13 6.19
CA LEU A 261 21.80 -4.87 6.66
C LEU A 261 23.10 -4.12 6.32
N VAL A 262 23.23 -2.91 6.85
CA VAL A 262 24.40 -2.05 6.59
C VAL A 262 25.65 -2.66 7.22
N GLY A 263 26.68 -2.91 6.40
CA GLY A 263 27.94 -3.49 6.86
C GLY A 263 27.95 -5.00 7.02
N TRP A 264 26.84 -5.69 6.67
CA TRP A 264 26.85 -7.14 6.64
C TRP A 264 27.75 -7.67 5.50
N ASP A 265 28.55 -8.67 5.83
CA ASP A 265 29.56 -9.26 4.93
C ASP A 265 29.00 -10.30 3.94
N GLY A 266 27.66 -10.53 3.93
CA GLY A 266 27.01 -11.54 3.14
C GLY A 266 27.12 -12.96 3.71
N ASN A 267 27.75 -13.14 4.86
CA ASN A 267 27.88 -14.44 5.51
C ASN A 267 26.64 -14.75 6.37
N THR A 268 25.89 -15.76 5.99
CA THR A 268 24.68 -16.16 6.73
C THR A 268 24.95 -16.58 8.19
N ALA A 269 26.17 -16.98 8.52
CA ALA A 269 26.55 -17.31 9.91
C ALA A 269 26.59 -16.08 10.83
N SER A 270 26.81 -14.88 10.28
CA SER A 270 26.82 -13.63 11.03
C SER A 270 25.45 -12.93 11.05
N LEU A 271 24.46 -13.44 10.32
CA LEU A 271 23.14 -12.80 10.18
C LEU A 271 22.42 -12.64 11.52
N GLY A 272 22.60 -13.58 12.45
CA GLY A 272 22.03 -13.50 13.79
C GLY A 272 22.57 -12.34 14.67
N ASN A 273 23.62 -11.65 14.22
CA ASN A 273 24.09 -10.42 14.88
C ASN A 273 23.28 -9.19 14.45
N TYR A 274 22.53 -9.28 13.37
CA TYR A 274 21.74 -8.20 12.79
C TYR A 274 20.24 -8.42 12.92
N ILE A 275 19.80 -9.67 12.92
CA ILE A 275 18.37 -10.02 12.91
C ILE A 275 18.05 -10.84 14.15
N HIS A 276 17.10 -10.36 14.92
CA HIS A 276 16.59 -11.04 16.10
C HIS A 276 15.12 -11.41 15.91
N VAL A 277 14.80 -12.68 16.09
CA VAL A 277 13.43 -13.21 15.97
C VAL A 277 12.99 -13.71 17.34
N THR A 278 11.91 -13.13 17.86
CA THR A 278 11.35 -13.47 19.17
C THR A 278 9.85 -13.73 19.09
N GLN A 279 9.35 -14.53 20.02
CA GLN A 279 7.92 -14.78 20.17
C GLN A 279 7.34 -13.81 21.21
N SER A 280 6.25 -13.11 20.85
CA SER A 280 5.51 -12.24 21.75
C SER A 280 4.01 -12.59 21.71
N GLY A 281 3.55 -13.37 22.66
CA GLY A 281 2.19 -13.91 22.63
C GLY A 281 1.98 -14.83 21.41
N SER A 282 0.98 -14.52 20.59
CA SER A 282 0.72 -15.21 19.32
C SER A 282 1.52 -14.66 18.14
N ASN A 283 2.26 -13.56 18.33
CA ASN A 283 2.97 -12.87 17.28
C ASN A 283 4.46 -13.25 17.26
N THR A 284 5.05 -13.24 16.09
CA THR A 284 6.50 -13.26 15.91
C THR A 284 6.97 -11.83 15.69
N VAL A 285 7.98 -11.43 16.46
CA VAL A 285 8.61 -10.10 16.35
C VAL A 285 9.97 -10.28 15.70
N ILE A 286 10.23 -9.51 14.67
CA ILE A 286 11.52 -9.43 13.99
C ILE A 286 12.08 -8.03 14.28
N SER A 287 13.27 -7.97 14.85
CA SER A 287 14.01 -6.73 15.02
C SER A 287 15.35 -6.80 14.30
N ILE A 288 15.82 -5.66 13.83
CA ILE A 288 17.05 -5.50 13.07
C ILE A 288 17.88 -4.45 13.78
N ASP A 289 19.14 -4.79 14.07
CA ASP A 289 20.13 -3.91 14.73
C ASP A 289 21.04 -3.22 13.72
#